data_3376269b3915c89e3f51d3d863361725
#
_entry.id   3376269b3915c89e3f51d3d863361725
#
_cell.length_a   1.000
_cell.length_b   1.000
_cell.length_c   1.000
_cell.angle_alpha   90.00
_cell.angle_beta   90.00
_cell.angle_gamma   90.00
#
_symmetry.space_group_name_H-M   'P 1'
#
loop_
_entity.id
_entity.type
_entity.pdbx_description
1 polymer ?
#
loop_
_entity_poly.entity_id
_entity_poly.type
_entity_poly.pdbx_seq_one_letter_code
_entity_poly.pdbx_strand_id
1 'polypeptide(L)'
;MLLHSTFMLRALAVDDERPSLEELLYLLHADPRIGSVEGASDATEALRRINRALESGPGGPDAIDAVFLDIHMPGLDGLEMARLLTGFARPPFVVFVTAHEGFAVQAFDLKAVDYVLKPVRRERLAEAVRRAAELREATPLIPVHEPDPDHISVELGGVMRFVPVEDITHVEAHGDYARLHTAHGSHLVRIPLSTLEERWRTRGFVRIHRRHLVALRHIDELRLDTGTVSVLVDSVELQVSRRHARELRDLLMRRTTGR
;
A
#
# COMPACT_ATOMS: atom_id res chain seq x y z
N MET A 1 -8.99 -33.05 -13.88
CA MET A 1 -7.58 -32.96 -13.38
C MET A 1 -7.19 -31.48 -13.47
N LEU A 2 -7.53 -30.72 -12.42
CA LEU A 2 -7.28 -29.30 -12.34
C LEU A 2 -5.78 -29.12 -12.02
N LEU A 3 -5.04 -28.57 -12.96
CA LEU A 3 -3.68 -28.10 -12.73
C LEU A 3 -3.74 -26.96 -11.71
N HIS A 4 -3.47 -27.27 -10.44
CA HIS A 4 -3.16 -26.27 -9.44
C HIS A 4 -1.82 -25.65 -9.86
N SER A 5 -1.89 -24.48 -10.46
CA SER A 5 -0.71 -23.65 -10.64
C SER A 5 -0.19 -23.33 -9.26
N THR A 6 0.81 -24.09 -8.80
CA THR A 6 1.42 -23.87 -7.49
C THR A 6 2.15 -22.53 -7.56
N PHE A 7 1.55 -21.53 -6.99
CA PHE A 7 2.15 -20.20 -6.92
C PHE A 7 3.34 -20.24 -5.95
N MET A 8 4.53 -19.96 -6.46
CA MET A 8 5.74 -19.93 -5.62
C MET A 8 5.97 -18.51 -5.10
N LEU A 9 6.25 -18.37 -3.80
CA LEU A 9 6.54 -17.11 -3.14
C LEU A 9 7.93 -16.60 -3.53
N ARG A 10 8.06 -15.31 -3.71
CA ARG A 10 9.32 -14.59 -3.79
C ARG A 10 9.58 -13.94 -2.44
N ALA A 11 10.64 -14.37 -1.79
CA ALA A 11 10.96 -14.01 -0.43
C ALA A 11 12.16 -13.06 -0.35
N LEU A 12 12.16 -12.18 0.65
CA LEU A 12 13.31 -11.41 1.08
C LEU A 12 13.64 -11.81 2.52
N ALA A 13 14.86 -12.27 2.78
CA ALA A 13 15.38 -12.51 4.12
C ALA A 13 16.20 -11.30 4.57
N VAL A 14 15.97 -10.81 5.79
CA VAL A 14 16.64 -9.62 6.34
C VAL A 14 17.19 -9.93 7.72
N ASP A 15 18.50 -9.86 7.87
CA ASP A 15 19.21 -10.17 9.11
C ASP A 15 20.61 -9.55 9.06
N ASP A 16 21.03 -8.82 10.07
CA ASP A 16 22.35 -8.18 10.11
C ASP A 16 23.47 -9.15 10.48
N GLU A 17 23.11 -10.28 11.11
CA GLU A 17 24.05 -11.35 11.41
C GLU A 17 24.21 -12.29 10.19
N ARG A 18 25.35 -12.17 9.50
CA ARG A 18 25.62 -12.94 8.29
C ARG A 18 25.39 -14.47 8.42
N PRO A 19 25.82 -15.14 9.51
CA PRO A 19 25.55 -16.57 9.68
C PRO A 19 24.05 -16.89 9.76
N SER A 20 23.27 -16.07 10.48
CA SER A 20 21.82 -16.20 10.59
C SER A 20 21.13 -15.99 9.25
N LEU A 21 21.56 -14.99 8.49
CA LEU A 21 21.05 -14.73 7.15
C LEU A 21 21.32 -15.89 6.19
N GLU A 22 22.55 -16.42 6.19
CA GLU A 22 22.94 -17.55 5.34
C GLU A 22 22.13 -18.82 5.70
N GLU A 23 21.92 -19.10 6.98
CA GLU A 23 21.07 -20.22 7.43
C GLU A 23 19.61 -20.02 6.97
N LEU A 24 19.06 -18.83 7.16
CA LEU A 24 17.69 -18.52 6.78
C LEU A 24 17.49 -18.65 5.26
N LEU A 25 18.42 -18.13 4.46
CA LEU A 25 18.43 -18.27 3.00
C LEU A 25 18.47 -19.75 2.58
N TYR A 26 19.34 -20.55 3.21
CA TYR A 26 19.42 -21.98 2.93
C TYR A 26 18.11 -22.71 3.21
N LEU A 27 17.49 -22.46 4.37
CA LEU A 27 16.23 -23.07 4.75
C LEU A 27 15.06 -22.65 3.86
N LEU A 28 14.99 -21.37 3.48
CA LEU A 28 13.96 -20.86 2.57
C LEU A 28 14.12 -21.42 1.16
N HIS A 29 15.34 -21.52 0.63
CA HIS A 29 15.61 -22.13 -0.68
C HIS A 29 15.21 -23.62 -0.74
N ALA A 30 15.28 -24.32 0.40
CA ALA A 30 14.91 -25.72 0.48
C ALA A 30 13.39 -25.96 0.53
N ASP A 31 12.57 -24.91 0.67
CA ASP A 31 11.11 -25.03 0.72
C ASP A 31 10.53 -24.96 -0.70
N PRO A 32 9.75 -25.96 -1.16
CA PRO A 32 9.23 -26.02 -2.52
C PRO A 32 8.21 -24.92 -2.86
N ARG A 33 7.71 -24.18 -1.87
CA ARG A 33 6.78 -23.07 -2.04
C ARG A 33 7.51 -21.74 -2.30
N ILE A 34 8.83 -21.71 -2.11
CA ILE A 34 9.68 -20.54 -2.40
C ILE A 34 10.26 -20.66 -3.80
N GLY A 35 9.89 -19.74 -4.67
CA GLY A 35 10.39 -19.67 -6.05
C GLY A 35 11.73 -18.95 -6.15
N SER A 36 11.91 -17.92 -5.33
CA SER A 36 13.17 -17.19 -5.20
C SER A 36 13.29 -16.59 -3.81
N VAL A 37 14.52 -16.48 -3.32
CA VAL A 37 14.81 -15.74 -2.08
C VAL A 37 16.07 -14.90 -2.27
N GLU A 38 16.00 -13.66 -1.81
CA GLU A 38 17.12 -12.73 -1.75
C GLU A 38 17.43 -12.39 -0.29
N GLY A 39 18.68 -12.01 -0.01
CA GLY A 39 19.12 -11.60 1.32
C GLY A 39 19.42 -10.10 1.37
N ALA A 40 19.13 -9.46 2.49
CA ALA A 40 19.57 -8.11 2.82
C ALA A 40 20.19 -8.13 4.22
N SER A 41 21.32 -7.45 4.39
CA SER A 41 22.06 -7.39 5.63
C SER A 41 21.67 -6.23 6.56
N ASP A 42 20.77 -5.38 6.12
CA ASP A 42 20.23 -4.27 6.90
C ASP A 42 18.87 -3.81 6.34
N ALA A 43 18.13 -3.05 7.18
CA ALA A 43 16.80 -2.55 6.84
C ALA A 43 16.83 -1.56 5.66
N THR A 44 17.91 -0.80 5.48
CA THR A 44 18.03 0.19 4.39
C THR A 44 18.16 -0.51 3.04
N GLU A 45 18.96 -1.56 2.97
CA GLU A 45 19.07 -2.41 1.78
C GLU A 45 17.74 -3.09 1.47
N ALA A 46 17.10 -3.65 2.48
CA ALA A 46 15.79 -4.30 2.34
C ALA A 46 14.73 -3.33 1.81
N LEU A 47 14.61 -2.12 2.36
CA LEU A 47 13.66 -1.11 1.90
C LEU A 47 13.94 -0.67 0.46
N ARG A 48 15.21 -0.54 0.06
CA ARG A 48 15.56 -0.22 -1.35
C ARG A 48 15.09 -1.32 -2.32
N ARG A 49 15.25 -2.61 -1.95
CA ARG A 49 14.79 -3.74 -2.75
C ARG A 49 13.27 -3.76 -2.85
N ILE A 50 12.57 -3.57 -1.74
CA ILE A 50 11.10 -3.52 -1.70
C ILE A 50 10.56 -2.36 -2.52
N ASN A 51 11.17 -1.16 -2.44
CA ASN A 51 10.76 -0.03 -3.29
C ASN A 51 10.92 -0.33 -4.77
N ARG A 52 12.05 -0.94 -5.19
CA ARG A 52 12.25 -1.37 -6.59
C ARG A 52 11.20 -2.39 -7.02
N ALA A 53 10.87 -3.34 -6.13
CA ALA A 53 9.83 -4.33 -6.37
C ALA A 53 8.46 -3.67 -6.60
N LEU A 54 8.14 -2.60 -5.87
CA LEU A 54 6.90 -1.84 -6.03
C LEU A 54 6.86 -1.05 -7.35
N GLU A 55 8.00 -0.47 -7.76
CA GLU A 55 8.12 0.25 -9.03
C GLU A 55 7.96 -0.69 -10.24
N SER A 56 8.44 -1.93 -10.13
CA SER A 56 8.31 -2.96 -11.18
C SER A 56 6.87 -3.48 -11.35
N GLY A 57 5.98 -3.13 -10.43
CA GLY A 57 4.58 -3.54 -10.43
C GLY A 57 4.36 -4.99 -9.97
N PRO A 58 3.09 -5.36 -9.76
CA PRO A 58 2.73 -6.70 -9.29
C PRO A 58 3.03 -7.76 -10.36
N GLY A 59 3.74 -8.81 -9.94
CA GLY A 59 4.17 -9.86 -10.85
C GLY A 59 5.41 -9.52 -11.68
N GLY A 60 5.98 -8.32 -11.50
CA GLY A 60 7.25 -7.92 -12.11
C GLY A 60 8.41 -8.84 -11.68
N PRO A 61 9.54 -8.80 -12.40
CA PRO A 61 10.68 -9.69 -12.12
C PRO A 61 11.23 -9.51 -10.69
N ASP A 62 11.14 -8.31 -10.14
CA ASP A 62 11.69 -7.96 -8.81
C ASP A 62 10.64 -8.03 -7.68
N ALA A 63 9.40 -8.50 -7.94
CA ALA A 63 8.36 -8.49 -6.93
C ALA A 63 8.71 -9.34 -5.70
N ILE A 64 8.38 -8.84 -4.52
CA ILE A 64 8.58 -9.51 -3.22
C ILE A 64 7.21 -9.76 -2.60
N ASP A 65 6.90 -11.05 -2.35
CA ASP A 65 5.63 -11.48 -1.77
C ASP A 65 5.70 -11.57 -0.23
N ALA A 66 6.85 -11.98 0.32
CA ALA A 66 7.04 -12.14 1.77
C ALA A 66 8.43 -11.66 2.22
N VAL A 67 8.48 -11.08 3.41
CA VAL A 67 9.72 -10.66 4.08
C VAL A 67 9.89 -11.44 5.38
N PHE A 68 11.01 -12.15 5.50
CA PHE A 68 11.44 -12.81 6.72
C PHE A 68 12.46 -11.91 7.42
N LEU A 69 12.10 -11.36 8.56
CA LEU A 69 12.71 -10.15 9.11
C LEU A 69 13.19 -10.38 10.55
N ASP A 70 14.48 -10.18 10.81
CA ASP A 70 14.93 -10.07 12.19
C ASP A 70 14.46 -8.76 12.81
N ILE A 71 14.21 -8.80 14.12
CA ILE A 71 13.77 -7.64 14.89
C ILE A 71 14.98 -6.79 15.28
N HIS A 72 16.06 -7.43 15.77
CA HIS A 72 17.21 -6.71 16.29
C HIS A 72 18.26 -6.45 15.22
N MET A 73 18.16 -5.31 14.59
CA MET A 73 19.15 -4.83 13.62
C MET A 73 19.63 -3.43 13.99
N PRO A 74 20.89 -3.08 13.73
CA PRO A 74 21.43 -1.75 13.98
C PRO A 74 20.71 -0.68 13.13
N GLY A 75 20.43 0.46 13.76
CA GLY A 75 19.78 1.59 13.09
C GLY A 75 18.27 1.45 13.09
N LEU A 76 17.68 1.07 11.96
CA LEU A 76 16.25 0.80 11.85
C LEU A 76 15.98 -0.66 12.23
N ASP A 77 15.23 -0.87 13.32
CA ASP A 77 14.87 -2.21 13.77
C ASP A 77 13.77 -2.85 12.90
N GLY A 78 13.60 -4.18 13.06
CA GLY A 78 12.63 -4.93 12.25
C GLY A 78 11.18 -4.54 12.53
N LEU A 79 10.82 -4.12 13.73
CA LEU A 79 9.47 -3.66 14.03
C LEU A 79 9.19 -2.30 13.40
N GLU A 80 10.16 -1.39 13.43
CA GLU A 80 10.06 -0.09 12.76
C GLU A 80 9.97 -0.27 11.25
N MET A 81 10.79 -1.16 10.67
CA MET A 81 10.72 -1.53 9.27
C MET A 81 9.34 -2.11 8.91
N ALA A 82 8.82 -3.04 9.70
CA ALA A 82 7.49 -3.61 9.47
C ALA A 82 6.38 -2.55 9.52
N ARG A 83 6.48 -1.56 10.44
CA ARG A 83 5.56 -0.41 10.46
C ARG A 83 5.62 0.41 9.16
N LEU A 84 6.81 0.68 8.64
CA LEU A 84 6.96 1.36 7.36
C LEU A 84 6.32 0.56 6.22
N LEU A 85 6.51 -0.76 6.21
CA LEU A 85 5.91 -1.63 5.19
C LEU A 85 4.38 -1.59 5.20
N THR A 86 3.74 -1.41 6.37
CA THR A 86 2.27 -1.28 6.42
C THR A 86 1.73 -0.05 5.69
N GLY A 87 2.58 0.95 5.42
CA GLY A 87 2.23 2.15 4.65
C GLY A 87 2.23 1.96 3.14
N PHE A 88 2.75 0.84 2.63
CA PHE A 88 2.76 0.57 1.19
C PHE A 88 1.37 0.15 0.68
N ALA A 89 1.07 0.51 -0.57
CA ALA A 89 -0.21 0.15 -1.20
C ALA A 89 -0.43 -1.38 -1.27
N ARG A 90 0.66 -2.15 -1.31
CA ARG A 90 0.69 -3.62 -1.26
C ARG A 90 1.87 -4.07 -0.41
N PRO A 91 1.70 -4.12 0.90
CA PRO A 91 2.76 -4.57 1.77
C PRO A 91 3.06 -6.06 1.53
N PRO A 92 4.33 -6.46 1.49
CA PRO A 92 4.68 -7.87 1.54
C PRO A 92 4.21 -8.49 2.86
N PHE A 93 3.97 -9.79 2.87
CA PHE A 93 3.70 -10.52 4.10
C PHE A 93 4.93 -10.51 4.98
N VAL A 94 4.79 -10.16 6.25
CA VAL A 94 5.90 -10.12 7.21
C VAL A 94 5.87 -11.35 8.09
N VAL A 95 7.01 -12.04 8.16
CA VAL A 95 7.30 -13.10 9.13
C VAL A 95 8.51 -12.65 9.94
N PHE A 96 8.35 -12.51 11.25
CA PHE A 96 9.49 -12.21 12.11
C PHE A 96 10.31 -13.48 12.40
N VAL A 97 11.64 -13.35 12.33
CA VAL A 97 12.59 -14.44 12.64
C VAL A 97 13.65 -13.88 13.59
N THR A 98 13.52 -14.13 14.88
CA THR A 98 14.32 -13.45 15.90
C THR A 98 14.68 -14.35 17.08
N ALA A 99 15.72 -13.97 17.82
CA ALA A 99 16.12 -14.66 19.05
C ALA A 99 15.27 -14.29 20.28
N HIS A 100 14.41 -13.26 20.17
CA HIS A 100 13.70 -12.68 21.31
C HIS A 100 12.22 -13.08 21.34
N GLU A 101 11.72 -13.52 22.49
CA GLU A 101 10.30 -13.92 22.65
C GLU A 101 9.37 -12.73 22.95
N GLY A 102 9.92 -11.62 23.45
CA GLY A 102 9.15 -10.52 24.03
C GLY A 102 8.35 -9.65 23.07
N PHE A 103 8.52 -9.82 21.75
CA PHE A 103 7.92 -8.96 20.73
C PHE A 103 6.71 -9.57 20.01
N ALA A 104 6.26 -10.75 20.42
CA ALA A 104 5.16 -11.47 19.78
C ALA A 104 3.84 -10.65 19.76
N VAL A 105 3.55 -9.89 20.82
CA VAL A 105 2.37 -9.02 20.87
C VAL A 105 2.48 -7.89 19.86
N GLN A 106 3.64 -7.24 19.77
CA GLN A 106 3.87 -6.16 18.81
C GLN A 106 3.83 -6.66 17.36
N ALA A 107 4.36 -7.87 17.11
CA ALA A 107 4.27 -8.54 15.82
C ALA A 107 2.81 -8.79 15.42
N PHE A 108 1.98 -9.20 16.38
CA PHE A 108 0.53 -9.39 16.18
C PHE A 108 -0.17 -8.07 15.82
N ASP A 109 0.13 -6.96 16.54
CA ASP A 109 -0.42 -5.64 16.26
C ASP A 109 -0.05 -5.15 14.84
N LEU A 110 1.13 -5.54 14.35
CA LEU A 110 1.61 -5.25 13.00
C LEU A 110 1.06 -6.21 11.94
N LYS A 111 0.14 -7.13 12.33
CA LYS A 111 -0.44 -8.15 11.45
C LYS A 111 0.61 -9.02 10.75
N ALA A 112 1.71 -9.32 11.45
CA ALA A 112 2.67 -10.28 10.95
C ALA A 112 1.99 -11.64 10.73
N VAL A 113 2.38 -12.31 9.67
CA VAL A 113 1.84 -13.65 9.31
C VAL A 113 2.26 -14.68 10.34
N ASP A 114 3.50 -14.54 10.83
CA ASP A 114 4.04 -15.47 11.81
C ASP A 114 5.25 -14.88 12.58
N TYR A 115 5.64 -15.60 13.63
CA TYR A 115 6.76 -15.28 14.51
C TYR A 115 7.59 -16.54 14.78
N VAL A 116 8.82 -16.57 14.26
CA VAL A 116 9.72 -17.73 14.32
C VAL A 116 10.89 -17.40 15.25
N LEU A 117 11.14 -18.25 16.23
CA LEU A 117 12.26 -18.08 17.15
C LEU A 117 13.53 -18.72 16.59
N LYS A 118 14.67 -18.05 16.74
CA LYS A 118 16.02 -18.63 16.54
C LYS A 118 16.38 -19.51 17.76
N PRO A 119 17.06 -20.67 17.57
CA PRO A 119 17.54 -21.20 16.32
C PRO A 119 16.40 -21.70 15.43
N VAL A 120 16.48 -21.39 14.13
CA VAL A 120 15.40 -21.64 13.17
C VAL A 120 15.27 -23.13 12.89
N ARG A 121 14.17 -23.75 13.34
CA ARG A 121 13.86 -25.15 13.01
C ARG A 121 13.14 -25.21 11.66
N ARG A 122 13.59 -26.14 10.82
CA ARG A 122 13.07 -26.29 9.45
C ARG A 122 11.56 -26.43 9.41
N GLU A 123 10.99 -27.27 10.28
CA GLU A 123 9.55 -27.55 10.33
C GLU A 123 8.77 -26.29 10.73
N ARG A 124 9.33 -25.50 11.66
CA ARG A 124 8.69 -24.25 12.13
C ARG A 124 8.70 -23.16 11.06
N LEU A 125 9.83 -23.03 10.33
CA LEU A 125 9.93 -22.12 9.20
C LEU A 125 8.99 -22.54 8.06
N ALA A 126 8.94 -23.83 7.75
CA ALA A 126 8.07 -24.39 6.71
C ALA A 126 6.59 -24.10 7.01
N GLU A 127 6.18 -24.09 8.29
CA GLU A 127 4.83 -23.69 8.67
C GLU A 127 4.56 -22.20 8.44
N ALA A 128 5.52 -21.33 8.76
CA ALA A 128 5.39 -19.90 8.47
C ALA A 128 5.31 -19.61 6.96
N VAL A 129 6.13 -20.31 6.15
CA VAL A 129 6.06 -20.24 4.69
C VAL A 129 4.69 -20.72 4.18
N ARG A 130 4.15 -21.81 4.74
CA ARG A 130 2.81 -22.31 4.37
C ARG A 130 1.74 -21.25 4.62
N ARG A 131 1.74 -20.61 5.79
CA ARG A 131 0.80 -19.53 6.13
C ARG A 131 0.90 -18.35 5.17
N ALA A 132 2.12 -17.93 4.84
CA ALA A 132 2.34 -16.86 3.88
C ALA A 132 1.84 -17.23 2.48
N ALA A 133 2.07 -18.48 2.04
CA ALA A 133 1.60 -19.00 0.76
C ALA A 133 0.06 -19.07 0.70
N GLU A 134 -0.59 -19.58 1.75
CA GLU A 134 -2.06 -19.64 1.85
C GLU A 134 -2.68 -18.24 1.82
N LEU A 135 -2.10 -17.27 2.53
CA LEU A 135 -2.55 -15.88 2.48
C LEU A 135 -2.35 -15.28 1.10
N ARG A 136 -1.27 -15.64 0.41
CA ARG A 136 -0.99 -15.20 -0.95
C ARG A 136 -2.00 -15.78 -1.94
N GLU A 137 -2.34 -17.07 -1.80
CA GLU A 137 -3.36 -17.72 -2.62
C GLU A 137 -4.77 -17.20 -2.32
N ALA A 138 -5.07 -16.96 -1.03
CA ALA A 138 -6.35 -16.39 -0.59
C ALA A 138 -6.49 -14.91 -0.93
N THR A 139 -5.35 -14.21 -1.10
CA THR A 139 -5.35 -12.85 -1.68
C THR A 139 -5.51 -13.04 -3.19
N PRO A 140 -6.68 -12.78 -3.76
CA PRO A 140 -6.83 -12.93 -5.20
C PRO A 140 -5.69 -12.15 -5.85
N LEU A 141 -4.90 -12.82 -6.68
CA LEU A 141 -4.32 -12.14 -7.81
C LEU A 141 -5.56 -11.68 -8.61
N ILE A 142 -6.17 -10.58 -8.17
CA ILE A 142 -6.83 -9.76 -9.14
C ILE A 142 -5.69 -9.54 -10.13
N PRO A 143 -5.79 -10.11 -11.37
CA PRO A 143 -4.85 -9.68 -12.38
C PRO A 143 -4.86 -8.18 -12.18
N VAL A 144 -3.67 -7.57 -12.02
CA VAL A 144 -3.62 -6.15 -12.20
C VAL A 144 -4.01 -6.00 -13.66
N HIS A 145 -5.27 -5.97 -13.88
CA HIS A 145 -5.84 -4.97 -14.73
C HIS A 145 -5.11 -3.74 -14.25
N GLU A 146 -4.28 -3.15 -15.10
CA GLU A 146 -3.84 -1.77 -14.96
C GLU A 146 -4.99 -1.09 -14.24
N PRO A 147 -4.74 -0.59 -12.99
CA PRO A 147 -5.81 -0.29 -12.05
C PRO A 147 -6.88 0.38 -12.85
N ASP A 148 -8.01 -0.35 -13.02
CA ASP A 148 -9.03 0.05 -14.01
C ASP A 148 -9.09 1.55 -13.86
N PRO A 149 -8.57 2.31 -14.83
CA PRO A 149 -8.44 3.72 -14.63
C PRO A 149 -9.77 4.32 -14.23
N ASP A 150 -10.87 3.60 -14.50
CA ASP A 150 -12.23 4.04 -14.30
C ASP A 150 -12.84 3.64 -12.94
N HIS A 151 -12.23 2.69 -12.21
CA HIS A 151 -12.76 2.23 -10.92
C HIS A 151 -11.68 2.18 -9.82
N ILE A 152 -12.10 2.40 -8.57
CA ILE A 152 -11.30 2.15 -7.38
C ILE A 152 -11.96 1.07 -6.52
N SER A 153 -11.19 0.09 -6.11
CA SER A 153 -11.68 -0.95 -5.21
C SER A 153 -11.72 -0.45 -3.77
N VAL A 154 -12.85 -0.64 -3.10
CA VAL A 154 -13.07 -0.32 -1.69
C VAL A 154 -13.56 -1.55 -0.96
N GLU A 155 -13.05 -1.80 0.23
CA GLU A 155 -13.49 -2.90 1.08
C GLU A 155 -14.44 -2.36 2.17
N LEU A 156 -15.60 -2.97 2.27
CA LEU A 156 -16.57 -2.67 3.31
C LEU A 156 -17.13 -3.98 3.89
N GLY A 157 -16.77 -4.29 5.14
CA GLY A 157 -17.29 -5.46 5.84
C GLY A 157 -16.97 -6.80 5.16
N GLY A 158 -15.77 -6.97 4.59
CA GLY A 158 -15.35 -8.19 3.87
C GLY A 158 -15.91 -8.31 2.45
N VAL A 159 -16.63 -7.29 1.96
CA VAL A 159 -17.12 -7.22 0.58
C VAL A 159 -16.32 -6.18 -0.18
N MET A 160 -15.71 -6.58 -1.30
CA MET A 160 -15.04 -5.67 -2.20
C MET A 160 -16.04 -5.04 -3.16
N ARG A 161 -16.04 -3.71 -3.24
CA ARG A 161 -16.84 -2.94 -4.19
C ARG A 161 -15.93 -2.14 -5.12
N PHE A 162 -16.35 -1.99 -6.36
CA PHE A 162 -15.69 -1.16 -7.35
C PHE A 162 -16.48 0.13 -7.49
N VAL A 163 -15.85 1.25 -7.07
CA VAL A 163 -16.46 2.58 -7.16
C VAL A 163 -15.92 3.25 -8.42
N PRO A 164 -16.78 3.68 -9.35
CA PRO A 164 -16.34 4.43 -10.51
C PRO A 164 -15.65 5.74 -10.07
N VAL A 165 -14.50 6.03 -10.65
CA VAL A 165 -13.75 7.27 -10.33
C VAL A 165 -14.54 8.50 -10.75
N GLU A 166 -15.41 8.37 -11.73
CA GLU A 166 -16.32 9.45 -12.17
C GLU A 166 -17.38 9.81 -11.12
N ASP A 167 -17.78 8.88 -10.26
CA ASP A 167 -18.74 9.11 -9.18
C ASP A 167 -18.10 9.81 -7.97
N ILE A 168 -16.77 9.86 -7.89
CA ILE A 168 -16.07 10.48 -6.78
C ILE A 168 -16.08 12.00 -6.96
N THR A 169 -16.72 12.68 -6.01
CA THR A 169 -16.87 14.15 -6.00
C THR A 169 -15.63 14.81 -5.40
N HIS A 170 -15.18 14.32 -4.27
CA HIS A 170 -13.98 14.79 -3.60
C HIS A 170 -13.37 13.71 -2.69
N VAL A 171 -12.14 13.94 -2.26
CA VAL A 171 -11.39 13.05 -1.36
C VAL A 171 -10.86 13.84 -0.19
N GLU A 172 -11.03 13.32 1.03
CA GLU A 172 -10.49 13.89 2.25
C GLU A 172 -9.38 13.00 2.84
N ALA A 173 -8.24 13.60 3.21
CA ALA A 173 -7.17 12.89 3.91
C ALA A 173 -7.55 12.62 5.38
N HIS A 174 -7.38 11.38 5.80
CA HIS A 174 -7.62 10.90 7.17
C HIS A 174 -6.40 10.09 7.65
N GLY A 175 -5.32 10.76 8.07
CA GLY A 175 -4.05 10.11 8.39
C GLY A 175 -3.51 9.35 7.18
N ASP A 176 -3.30 8.04 7.33
CA ASP A 176 -2.82 7.15 6.25
C ASP A 176 -3.94 6.67 5.31
N TYR A 177 -5.16 7.14 5.52
CA TYR A 177 -6.34 6.79 4.74
C TYR A 177 -6.84 8.00 3.97
N ALA A 178 -7.50 7.74 2.86
CA ALA A 178 -8.30 8.71 2.13
C ALA A 178 -9.78 8.31 2.19
N ARG A 179 -10.63 9.26 2.47
CA ARG A 179 -12.09 9.10 2.41
C ARG A 179 -12.56 9.62 1.06
N LEU A 180 -13.05 8.71 0.24
CA LEU A 180 -13.67 9.00 -1.05
C LEU A 180 -15.14 9.36 -0.81
N HIS A 181 -15.58 10.49 -1.32
CA HIS A 181 -16.98 10.92 -1.24
C HIS A 181 -17.65 10.78 -2.61
N THR A 182 -18.85 10.21 -2.62
CA THR A 182 -19.71 10.04 -3.78
C THR A 182 -21.12 10.51 -3.44
N ALA A 183 -21.99 10.70 -4.43
CA ALA A 183 -23.40 11.02 -4.21
C ALA A 183 -24.15 9.97 -3.37
N HIS A 184 -23.63 8.74 -3.30
CA HIS A 184 -24.28 7.61 -2.60
C HIS A 184 -23.66 7.28 -1.24
N GLY A 185 -22.66 8.05 -0.80
CA GLY A 185 -21.98 7.84 0.48
C GLY A 185 -20.48 8.02 0.42
N SER A 186 -19.79 7.56 1.45
CA SER A 186 -18.32 7.66 1.51
C SER A 186 -17.66 6.33 1.75
N HIS A 187 -16.45 6.18 1.20
CA HIS A 187 -15.64 4.97 1.29
C HIS A 187 -14.26 5.31 1.82
N LEU A 188 -13.74 4.50 2.73
CA LEU A 188 -12.39 4.67 3.27
C LEU A 188 -11.43 3.73 2.53
N VAL A 189 -10.35 4.29 2.00
CA VAL A 189 -9.29 3.52 1.32
C VAL A 189 -7.94 3.81 1.96
N ARG A 190 -7.09 2.80 2.05
CA ARG A 190 -5.73 2.95 2.58
C ARG A 190 -4.78 3.32 1.44
N ILE A 191 -5.00 4.49 0.86
CA ILE A 191 -4.17 5.06 -0.20
C ILE A 191 -3.89 6.51 0.19
N PRO A 192 -2.62 6.95 0.21
CA PRO A 192 -2.28 8.35 0.49
C PRO A 192 -2.91 9.30 -0.53
N LEU A 193 -3.33 10.47 -0.07
CA LEU A 193 -3.96 11.48 -0.95
C LEU A 193 -3.03 11.92 -2.10
N SER A 194 -1.70 11.95 -1.88
CA SER A 194 -0.70 12.25 -2.91
C SER A 194 -0.69 11.23 -4.04
N THR A 195 -0.85 9.95 -3.72
CA THR A 195 -0.93 8.86 -4.70
C THR A 195 -2.21 8.97 -5.54
N LEU A 196 -3.34 9.31 -4.91
CA LEU A 196 -4.60 9.53 -5.63
C LEU A 196 -4.53 10.78 -6.53
N GLU A 197 -3.87 11.86 -6.06
CA GLU A 197 -3.63 13.06 -6.83
C GLU A 197 -2.86 12.77 -8.12
N GLU A 198 -1.76 12.03 -8.04
CA GLU A 198 -0.94 11.66 -9.17
C GLU A 198 -1.71 10.76 -10.15
N ARG A 199 -2.37 9.74 -9.63
CA ARG A 199 -3.14 8.76 -10.41
C ARG A 199 -4.32 9.38 -11.15
N TRP A 200 -5.00 10.38 -10.56
CA TRP A 200 -6.21 10.98 -11.12
C TRP A 200 -6.02 12.38 -11.70
N ARG A 201 -4.78 12.84 -11.83
CA ARG A 201 -4.47 14.13 -12.45
C ARG A 201 -5.05 14.25 -13.85
N THR A 202 -4.89 13.21 -14.68
CA THR A 202 -5.43 13.16 -16.05
C THR A 202 -6.95 13.05 -16.11
N ARG A 203 -7.59 12.72 -14.98
CA ARG A 203 -9.05 12.59 -14.83
C ARG A 203 -9.71 13.84 -14.27
N GLY A 204 -8.95 14.93 -14.18
CA GLY A 204 -9.47 16.21 -13.73
C GLY A 204 -9.65 16.32 -12.22
N PHE A 205 -8.90 15.54 -11.44
CA PHE A 205 -8.81 15.79 -10.00
C PHE A 205 -7.69 16.78 -9.71
N VAL A 206 -7.98 17.72 -8.81
CA VAL A 206 -7.05 18.80 -8.42
C VAL A 206 -6.95 18.91 -6.91
N ARG A 207 -5.74 19.07 -6.43
CA ARG A 207 -5.47 19.36 -5.02
C ARG A 207 -5.89 20.78 -4.72
N ILE A 208 -6.78 20.97 -3.75
CA ILE A 208 -7.22 22.31 -3.31
C ILE A 208 -6.71 22.67 -1.91
N HIS A 209 -6.40 21.64 -1.11
CA HIS A 209 -5.89 21.79 0.25
C HIS A 209 -4.99 20.61 0.60
N ARG A 210 -4.13 20.75 1.64
CA ARG A 210 -3.33 19.61 2.13
C ARG A 210 -4.16 18.37 2.48
N ARG A 211 -5.45 18.54 2.76
CA ARG A 211 -6.39 17.49 3.12
C ARG A 211 -7.43 17.16 2.05
N HIS A 212 -7.55 17.95 0.98
CA HIS A 212 -8.63 17.78 0.01
C HIS A 212 -8.14 17.74 -1.43
N LEU A 213 -8.65 16.75 -2.16
CA LEU A 213 -8.55 16.58 -3.61
C LEU A 213 -9.97 16.59 -4.17
N VAL A 214 -10.24 17.34 -5.22
CA VAL A 214 -11.59 17.55 -5.77
C VAL A 214 -11.62 17.24 -7.25
N ALA A 215 -12.68 16.59 -7.71
CA ALA A 215 -12.94 16.42 -9.13
C ALA A 215 -13.51 17.72 -9.72
N LEU A 216 -12.81 18.32 -10.67
CA LEU A 216 -13.23 19.59 -11.28
C LEU A 216 -14.64 19.55 -11.85
N ARG A 217 -15.12 18.39 -12.34
CA ARG A 217 -16.46 18.21 -12.92
C ARG A 217 -17.60 18.35 -11.90
N HIS A 218 -17.30 18.15 -10.61
CA HIS A 218 -18.27 18.22 -9.52
C HIS A 218 -18.19 19.54 -8.73
N ILE A 219 -17.40 20.52 -9.20
CA ILE A 219 -17.39 21.85 -8.62
C ILE A 219 -18.57 22.64 -9.18
N ASP A 220 -19.53 22.96 -8.32
CA ASP A 220 -20.73 23.75 -8.65
C ASP A 220 -20.42 25.25 -8.64
N GLU A 221 -19.68 25.69 -7.60
CA GLU A 221 -19.39 27.12 -7.39
C GLU A 221 -17.95 27.32 -6.88
N LEU A 222 -17.34 28.42 -7.30
CA LEU A 222 -16.11 28.97 -6.71
C LEU A 222 -16.50 30.27 -5.98
N ARG A 223 -16.36 30.29 -4.66
CA ARG A 223 -16.66 31.43 -3.81
C ARG A 223 -15.37 32.18 -3.47
N LEU A 224 -15.41 33.48 -3.71
CA LEU A 224 -14.30 34.39 -3.49
C LEU A 224 -14.75 35.43 -2.46
N ASP A 225 -14.59 35.12 -1.18
CA ASP A 225 -14.85 36.04 -0.09
C ASP A 225 -13.58 36.81 0.29
N THR A 226 -13.74 37.93 1.01
CA THR A 226 -12.64 38.81 1.44
C THR A 226 -11.58 38.02 2.22
N GLY A 227 -10.60 37.44 1.49
CA GLY A 227 -9.43 36.74 2.04
C GLY A 227 -9.54 35.21 2.11
N THR A 228 -10.69 34.62 1.79
CA THR A 228 -10.89 33.17 1.74
C THR A 228 -11.42 32.72 0.38
N VAL A 229 -10.94 31.58 -0.07
CA VAL A 229 -11.44 30.93 -1.29
C VAL A 229 -11.99 29.59 -0.91
N SER A 230 -13.22 29.30 -1.32
CA SER A 230 -13.85 28.00 -1.13
C SER A 230 -14.52 27.52 -2.42
N VAL A 231 -14.73 26.22 -2.52
CA VAL A 231 -15.50 25.58 -3.59
C VAL A 231 -16.70 24.86 -3.01
N LEU A 232 -17.83 24.93 -3.70
CA LEU A 232 -19.00 24.12 -3.40
C LEU A 232 -18.96 22.87 -4.28
N VAL A 233 -19.03 21.70 -3.64
CA VAL A 233 -19.01 20.38 -4.30
C VAL A 233 -20.12 19.54 -3.69
N ASP A 234 -21.13 19.21 -4.47
CA ASP A 234 -22.26 18.39 -4.01
C ASP A 234 -22.83 18.87 -2.66
N SER A 235 -23.10 20.17 -2.55
CA SER A 235 -23.58 20.86 -1.35
C SER A 235 -22.60 20.94 -0.17
N VAL A 236 -21.36 20.47 -0.33
CA VAL A 236 -20.30 20.57 0.69
C VAL A 236 -19.36 21.72 0.34
N GLU A 237 -19.17 22.65 1.27
CA GLU A 237 -18.22 23.75 1.10
C GLU A 237 -16.83 23.32 1.57
N LEU A 238 -15.85 23.35 0.66
CA LEU A 238 -14.46 22.97 0.91
C LEU A 238 -13.53 24.18 0.77
N GLN A 239 -12.70 24.40 1.78
CA GLN A 239 -11.74 25.50 1.75
C GLN A 239 -10.57 25.23 0.82
N VAL A 240 -10.20 26.22 0.03
CA VAL A 240 -9.04 26.20 -0.86
C VAL A 240 -7.88 26.94 -0.21
N SER A 241 -6.73 26.29 -0.12
CA SER A 241 -5.53 26.96 0.43
C SER A 241 -5.03 28.05 -0.54
N ARG A 242 -4.42 29.12 0.00
CA ARG A 242 -3.87 30.24 -0.80
C ARG A 242 -2.94 29.78 -1.92
N ARG A 243 -2.17 28.73 -1.67
CA ARG A 243 -1.24 28.14 -2.65
C ARG A 243 -1.97 27.59 -3.89
N HIS A 244 -3.14 26.97 -3.71
CA HIS A 244 -3.87 26.29 -4.79
C HIS A 244 -4.98 27.15 -5.42
N ALA A 245 -5.33 28.29 -4.81
CA ALA A 245 -6.43 29.13 -5.25
C ALA A 245 -6.23 29.70 -6.67
N ARG A 246 -4.99 30.08 -7.02
CA ARG A 246 -4.67 30.62 -8.35
C ARG A 246 -4.77 29.55 -9.42
N GLU A 247 -4.13 28.41 -9.20
CA GLU A 247 -4.12 27.26 -10.12
C GLU A 247 -5.55 26.76 -10.38
N LEU A 248 -6.34 26.59 -9.32
CA LEU A 248 -7.73 26.15 -9.43
C LEU A 248 -8.57 27.11 -10.27
N ARG A 249 -8.43 28.42 -10.03
CA ARG A 249 -9.17 29.43 -10.82
C ARG A 249 -8.79 29.38 -12.30
N ASP A 250 -7.49 29.26 -12.60
CA ASP A 250 -7.00 29.18 -13.98
C ASP A 250 -7.54 27.92 -14.70
N LEU A 251 -7.61 26.79 -13.98
CA LEU A 251 -8.17 25.54 -14.50
C LEU A 251 -9.68 25.65 -14.78
N LEU A 252 -10.46 26.25 -13.86
CA LEU A 252 -11.90 26.45 -14.04
C LEU A 252 -12.20 27.39 -15.20
N MET A 253 -11.43 28.49 -15.36
CA MET A 253 -11.60 29.44 -16.47
C MET A 253 -11.31 28.80 -17.82
N ARG A 254 -10.28 27.99 -17.95
CA ARG A 254 -9.99 27.26 -19.20
C ARG A 254 -11.11 26.31 -19.61
N ARG A 255 -11.80 25.71 -18.64
CA ARG A 255 -12.94 24.83 -18.90
C ARG A 255 -14.15 25.56 -19.46
N THR A 256 -14.34 26.81 -19.05
CA THR A 256 -15.47 27.64 -19.52
C THR A 256 -15.25 28.21 -20.94
N THR A 257 -13.98 28.31 -21.38
CA THR A 257 -13.61 28.89 -22.69
C THR A 257 -13.44 27.84 -23.80
N GLY A 258 -13.55 26.57 -23.49
CA GLY A 258 -13.34 25.43 -24.40
C GLY A 258 -14.64 24.75 -24.89
N ARG A 259 -15.77 25.53 -24.97
CA ARG A 259 -17.03 25.04 -25.55
C ARG A 259 -17.30 25.69 -26.90
#